data_81e2517a802d6ef8eade3ff75c5c9a70
#
_entry.id   81e2517a802d6ef8eade3ff75c5c9a70
#
_cell.length_a   1.000
_cell.length_b   1.000
_cell.length_c   1.000
_cell.angle_alpha   90.00
_cell.angle_beta   90.00
_cell.angle_gamma   90.00
#
_symmetry.space_group_name_H-M   'P 1'
#
loop_
_entity.id
_entity.type
_entity.pdbx_description
1 polymer ?
#
loop_
_entity_poly.entity_id
_entity_poly.type
_entity_poly.pdbx_seq_one_letter_code
_entity_poly.pdbx_strand_id
1 'polypeptide(L)'
;MMVIPLQAVPSQAVTVSLGGQNCQISVYQKSTGLYCDVYLNNSLIVAGVLCLDRVKIVRDAYHGLIGDLSFVDQQGASEPEYTGVGSRYLLYYLEESDL
;
A
#
# COMPACT_ATOMS: atom_id res chain seq x y z
N MET A 1 0.09 12.32 6.85
CA MET A 1 0.63 11.03 6.40
C MET A 1 0.46 10.00 7.51
N MET A 2 -0.05 8.84 7.22
CA MET A 2 -0.39 7.82 8.21
C MET A 2 0.25 6.49 7.82
N VAL A 3 0.76 5.75 8.81
CA VAL A 3 1.29 4.40 8.58
C VAL A 3 0.15 3.40 8.71
N ILE A 4 0.02 2.53 7.71
CA ILE A 4 -0.95 1.45 7.73
C ILE A 4 -0.29 0.24 8.40
N PRO A 5 -0.86 -0.29 9.50
CA PRO A 5 -0.22 -1.40 10.22
C PRO A 5 -0.28 -2.69 9.40
N LEU A 6 0.89 -3.23 9.10
CA LEU A 6 1.05 -4.50 8.40
C LEU A 6 2.02 -5.40 9.17
N GLN A 7 1.96 -6.70 8.90
CA GLN A 7 2.83 -7.69 9.50
C GLN A 7 3.79 -8.28 8.48
N ALA A 8 4.88 -8.89 8.95
CA ALA A 8 5.88 -9.54 8.09
C ALA A 8 5.41 -10.96 7.75
N VAL A 9 4.40 -11.06 6.91
CA VAL A 9 3.82 -12.33 6.46
C VAL A 9 3.71 -12.34 4.93
N PRO A 10 3.75 -13.51 4.29
CA PRO A 10 3.73 -13.58 2.81
C PRO A 10 2.45 -13.05 2.16
N SER A 11 1.33 -13.09 2.88
CA SER A 11 0.05 -12.63 2.36
C SER A 11 -0.82 -12.13 3.50
N GLN A 12 -1.45 -10.97 3.31
CA GLN A 12 -2.33 -10.39 4.31
C GLN A 12 -3.31 -9.42 3.66
N ALA A 13 -4.41 -9.18 4.35
CA ALA A 13 -5.37 -8.15 3.96
C ALA A 13 -5.76 -7.36 5.20
N VAL A 14 -5.85 -6.04 5.07
CA VAL A 14 -6.28 -5.16 6.16
C VAL A 14 -7.41 -4.27 5.65
N THR A 15 -8.34 -3.95 6.55
CA THR A 15 -9.40 -2.99 6.28
C THR A 15 -9.14 -1.75 7.12
N VAL A 16 -9.14 -0.59 6.48
CA VAL A 16 -8.81 0.67 7.13
C VAL A 16 -9.62 1.81 6.52
N SER A 17 -9.97 2.80 7.33
CA SER A 17 -10.64 4.01 6.86
C SER A 17 -9.60 5.03 6.44
N LEU A 18 -9.61 5.44 5.19
CA LEU A 18 -8.67 6.42 4.63
C LEU A 18 -9.47 7.55 3.98
N GLY A 19 -9.25 8.77 4.45
CA GLY A 19 -9.98 9.93 3.94
C GLY A 19 -11.50 9.80 4.08
N GLY A 20 -11.97 9.10 5.11
CA GLY A 20 -13.39 8.83 5.30
C GLY A 20 -13.95 7.72 4.43
N GLN A 21 -13.10 7.02 3.68
CA GLN A 21 -13.50 5.95 2.77
C GLN A 21 -13.09 4.60 3.35
N ASN A 22 -13.93 3.57 3.18
CA ASN A 22 -13.63 2.22 3.62
C ASN A 22 -12.73 1.54 2.59
N CYS A 23 -11.49 1.26 2.98
CA CYS A 23 -10.50 0.65 2.09
C CYS A 23 -10.08 -0.72 2.60
N GLN A 24 -9.92 -1.67 1.69
CA GLN A 24 -9.30 -2.95 1.97
C GLN A 24 -8.03 -3.06 1.13
N ILE A 25 -6.92 -3.36 1.77
CA ILE A 25 -5.62 -3.45 1.12
C ILE A 25 -5.11 -4.87 1.31
N SER A 26 -4.87 -5.57 0.19
CA SER A 26 -4.26 -6.90 0.18
C SER A 26 -2.82 -6.77 -0.28
N VAL A 27 -1.90 -7.35 0.48
CA VAL A 27 -0.46 -7.33 0.17
C VAL A 27 0.03 -8.77 0.15
N TYR A 28 0.71 -9.16 -0.93
CA TYR A 28 1.14 -10.53 -1.10
C TYR A 28 2.48 -10.61 -1.85
N GLN A 29 3.30 -11.58 -1.43
CA GLN A 29 4.63 -11.80 -2.01
C GLN A 29 4.55 -12.82 -3.15
N LYS A 30 5.16 -12.48 -4.27
CA LYS A 30 5.40 -13.40 -5.39
C LYS A 30 6.90 -13.49 -5.66
N SER A 31 7.31 -14.38 -6.56
CA SER A 31 8.71 -14.54 -6.94
C SER A 31 9.31 -13.28 -7.57
N THR A 32 8.48 -12.43 -8.16
CA THR A 32 8.91 -11.20 -8.84
C THR A 32 8.82 -9.95 -7.96
N GLY A 33 8.30 -10.06 -6.75
CA GLY A 33 8.20 -8.93 -5.83
C GLY A 33 6.97 -8.98 -4.95
N LEU A 34 6.75 -7.89 -4.21
CA LEU A 34 5.59 -7.69 -3.35
C LEU A 34 4.51 -6.94 -4.15
N TYR A 35 3.29 -7.45 -4.12
CA TYR A 35 2.17 -6.89 -4.88
C TYR A 35 1.04 -6.44 -3.97
N CYS A 36 0.23 -5.54 -4.47
CA CYS A 36 -0.86 -4.93 -3.70
C CYS A 36 -2.12 -4.83 -4.55
N ASP A 37 -3.26 -5.17 -3.94
CA ASP A 37 -4.60 -4.91 -4.48
C ASP A 37 -5.28 -3.91 -3.55
N VAL A 38 -6.04 -2.97 -4.10
CA VAL A 38 -6.79 -1.99 -3.31
C VAL A 38 -8.26 -2.05 -3.68
N TYR A 39 -9.10 -2.21 -2.64
CA TYR A 39 -10.55 -2.14 -2.75
C TYR A 39 -11.04 -0.86 -2.08
N LEU A 40 -11.97 -0.18 -2.72
CA LEU A 40 -12.61 1.02 -2.19
C LEU A 40 -14.10 0.75 -2.08
N ASN A 41 -14.65 0.82 -0.86
CA ASN A 41 -16.06 0.53 -0.59
C ASN A 41 -16.51 -0.80 -1.21
N ASN A 42 -15.72 -1.86 -1.04
CA ASN A 42 -15.91 -3.21 -1.56
C ASN A 42 -15.78 -3.35 -3.08
N SER A 43 -15.29 -2.33 -3.78
CA SER A 43 -15.02 -2.39 -5.22
C SER A 43 -13.53 -2.40 -5.47
N LEU A 44 -13.05 -3.36 -6.26
CA LEU A 44 -11.64 -3.42 -6.64
C LEU A 44 -11.30 -2.25 -7.55
N ILE A 45 -10.36 -1.41 -7.14
CA ILE A 45 -9.93 -0.25 -7.95
C ILE A 45 -8.58 -0.47 -8.63
N VAL A 46 -7.65 -1.17 -7.99
CA VAL A 46 -6.39 -1.60 -8.62
C VAL A 46 -6.02 -2.98 -8.13
N ALA A 47 -5.42 -3.79 -8.99
CA ALA A 47 -5.01 -5.16 -8.66
C ALA A 47 -3.64 -5.46 -9.26
N GLY A 48 -2.85 -6.28 -8.55
CA GLY A 48 -1.55 -6.73 -9.03
C GLY A 48 -0.54 -5.62 -9.22
N VAL A 49 -0.60 -4.57 -8.41
CA VAL A 49 0.36 -3.46 -8.50
C VAL A 49 1.65 -3.85 -7.79
N LEU A 50 2.77 -3.80 -8.52
CA LEU A 50 4.08 -4.06 -7.94
C LEU A 50 4.44 -2.93 -6.96
N CYS A 51 4.72 -3.31 -5.71
CA CYS A 51 5.10 -2.35 -4.68
C CYS A 51 6.57 -1.99 -4.82
N LEU A 52 6.85 -0.74 -5.11
CA LEU A 52 8.20 -0.20 -5.26
C LEU A 52 8.45 0.85 -4.19
N ASP A 53 9.70 1.03 -3.80
CA ASP A 53 10.07 2.02 -2.79
C ASP A 53 9.73 3.43 -3.27
N ARG A 54 8.96 4.16 -2.47
CA ARG A 54 8.57 5.57 -2.72
C ARG A 54 7.79 5.80 -4.02
N VAL A 55 7.15 4.75 -4.54
CA VAL A 55 6.31 4.85 -5.73
C VAL A 55 4.85 4.71 -5.32
N LYS A 56 4.01 5.63 -5.78
CA LYS A 56 2.57 5.61 -5.49
C LYS A 56 1.92 4.36 -6.09
N ILE A 57 0.97 3.78 -5.36
CA ILE A 57 0.32 2.54 -5.75
C ILE A 57 -0.88 2.77 -6.67
N VAL A 58 -1.80 3.64 -6.29
CA VAL A 58 -3.02 3.90 -7.09
C VAL A 58 -2.70 4.81 -8.26
N ARG A 59 -1.96 5.88 -8.03
CA ARG A 59 -1.42 6.82 -9.04
C ARG A 59 -2.44 7.66 -9.80
N ASP A 60 -3.70 7.40 -9.60
CA ASP A 60 -4.74 8.01 -10.42
C ASP A 60 -5.98 8.33 -9.57
N ALA A 61 -6.25 9.63 -9.41
CA ALA A 61 -7.44 10.11 -8.71
C ALA A 61 -8.75 9.64 -9.38
N TYR A 62 -8.67 9.22 -10.63
CA TYR A 62 -9.78 8.66 -11.38
C TYR A 62 -10.41 7.44 -10.71
N HIS A 63 -9.61 6.67 -9.95
CA HIS A 63 -10.10 5.51 -9.23
C HIS A 63 -10.95 5.85 -7.99
N GLY A 64 -10.99 7.12 -7.60
CA GLY A 64 -11.87 7.59 -6.54
C GLY A 64 -11.27 7.57 -5.14
N LEU A 65 -10.10 7.02 -4.93
CA LEU A 65 -9.42 7.10 -3.63
C LEU A 65 -8.94 8.52 -3.37
N ILE A 66 -9.30 9.05 -2.20
CA ILE A 66 -8.81 10.36 -1.75
C ILE A 66 -7.39 10.16 -1.19
N GLY A 67 -6.39 10.62 -1.93
CA GLY A 67 -4.98 10.40 -1.58
C GLY A 67 -4.39 9.21 -2.32
N ASP A 68 -3.31 8.67 -1.80
CA ASP A 68 -2.63 7.51 -2.38
C ASP A 68 -1.89 6.70 -1.31
N LEU A 69 -1.24 5.64 -1.74
CA LEU A 69 -0.47 4.73 -0.89
C LEU A 69 0.94 4.61 -1.45
N SER A 70 1.92 4.44 -0.57
CA SER A 70 3.30 4.20 -0.98
C SER A 70 4.07 3.46 0.10
N PHE A 71 4.84 2.46 -0.28
CA PHE A 71 5.84 1.87 0.61
C PHE A 71 7.08 2.75 0.67
N VAL A 72 7.71 2.78 1.84
CA VAL A 72 8.97 3.51 2.04
C VAL A 72 9.93 2.59 2.79
N ASP A 73 11.13 2.40 2.23
CA ASP A 73 12.23 1.70 2.90
C ASP A 73 12.85 2.62 3.94
N GLN A 74 12.76 2.25 5.21
CA GLN A 74 13.29 3.06 6.31
C GLN A 74 14.81 2.95 6.45
N GLN A 75 15.45 2.03 5.73
CA GLN A 75 16.89 1.76 5.85
C GLN A 75 17.68 2.06 4.58
N GLY A 76 17.01 2.51 3.51
CA GLY A 76 17.69 2.78 2.26
C GLY A 76 16.72 3.00 1.12
N ALA A 77 16.97 2.34 -0.01
CA ALA A 77 16.17 2.47 -1.22
C ALA A 77 15.96 1.11 -1.90
N SER A 78 15.77 0.06 -1.09
CA SER A 78 15.49 -1.28 -1.59
C SER A 78 14.00 -1.48 -1.86
N GLU A 79 13.69 -2.38 -2.78
CA GLU A 79 12.30 -2.71 -3.07
C GLU A 79 11.68 -3.54 -1.95
N PRO A 80 10.39 -3.32 -1.60
CA PRO A 80 9.76 -4.01 -0.49
C PRO A 80 9.72 -5.52 -0.65
N GLU A 81 9.98 -6.23 0.47
CA GLU A 81 9.80 -7.66 0.62
C GLU A 81 9.02 -7.92 1.89
N TYR A 82 8.22 -9.02 1.91
CA TYR A 82 7.34 -9.25 3.06
C TYR A 82 8.10 -9.40 4.38
N THR A 83 9.34 -9.90 4.35
CA THR A 83 10.13 -10.13 5.56
C THR A 83 10.47 -8.84 6.32
N GLY A 84 10.44 -7.71 5.63
CA GLY A 84 10.70 -6.40 6.23
C GLY A 84 9.45 -5.53 6.39
N VAL A 85 8.29 -6.01 5.95
CA VAL A 85 7.04 -5.24 6.05
C VAL A 85 6.67 -5.00 7.52
N GLY A 86 6.33 -3.77 7.83
CA GLY A 86 5.96 -3.34 9.19
C GLY A 86 7.12 -2.87 10.05
N SER A 87 8.36 -3.09 9.61
CA SER A 87 9.56 -2.60 10.31
C SER A 87 10.46 -1.79 9.39
N ARG A 88 11.03 -2.44 8.37
CA ARG A 88 11.87 -1.76 7.38
C ARG A 88 11.03 -1.08 6.29
N TYR A 89 10.04 -1.79 5.77
CA TYR A 89 9.16 -1.26 4.72
C TYR A 89 7.82 -0.90 5.32
N LEU A 90 7.52 0.39 5.41
CA LEU A 90 6.26 0.89 5.95
C LEU A 90 5.35 1.33 4.80
N LEU A 91 4.08 0.96 4.89
CA LEU A 91 3.06 1.44 3.97
C LEU A 91 2.45 2.72 4.52
N TYR A 92 2.61 3.81 3.79
CA TYR A 92 2.05 5.10 4.15
C TYR A 92 0.79 5.41 3.34
N TYR A 93 -0.20 5.97 4.02
CA TYR A 93 -1.30 6.65 3.35
C TYR A 93 -0.92 8.11 3.17
N LEU A 94 -0.94 8.57 1.93
CA LEU A 94 -0.63 9.94 1.55
C LEU A 94 -1.94 10.70 1.36
N GLU A 95 -2.20 11.69 2.21
CA GLU A 95 -3.34 12.57 2.05
C GLU A 95 -3.12 13.51 0.87
N GLU A 96 -4.17 14.18 0.40
CA GLU A 96 -4.04 15.10 -0.72
C GLU A 96 -2.96 16.16 -0.49
N SER A 97 -2.82 16.63 0.74
CA SER A 97 -1.78 17.60 1.11
C SER A 97 -0.36 17.04 1.07
N ASP A 98 -0.21 15.73 1.03
CA ASP A 98 1.10 15.04 0.96
C ASP A 98 1.52 14.74 -0.48
N LEU A 99 0.63 14.93 -1.42
CA LEU A 99 0.88 14.58 -2.84
C LEU A 99 1.60 15.69 -3.60
#